data_d8592b2f9e0e5fcafd7537180f0a889b
#
_entry.id   d8592b2f9e0e5fcafd7537180f0a889b
#
_cell.length_a   1.000
_cell.length_b   1.000
_cell.length_c   1.000
_cell.angle_alpha   90.00
_cell.angle_beta   90.00
_cell.angle_gamma   90.00
#
_symmetry.space_group_name_H-M   'P 1'
#
loop_
_entity.id
_entity.type
_entity.pdbx_description
1 polymer ?
#
loop_
_entity_poly.entity_id
_entity_poly.type
_entity_poly.pdbx_seq_one_letter_code
_entity_poly.pdbx_strand_id
1 'polypeptide(L)'
;EFCPRYLLGYEVMPHKVMRSLGFTLTGESIWNQWAELCCACGLCTLYACPEDLFPKEACDKAKYDMRKEGIKFTQTKPVVVHPMKESRRVPQSQLRKRLKVDQYDVETPFEEIDFVPEEVKIKLQQHIGKPAKSVVNAGDYVKTGDVVGVVDENDLGVFVHSSINGKVVEVTNEFIRIKKS
;
A
#
# COMPACT_ATOMS: atom_id res chain seq x y z
N GLU A 1 -6.91 22.99 2.24
CA GLU A 1 -6.75 21.67 2.88
C GLU A 1 -7.42 20.60 2.00
N PHE A 2 -6.60 19.80 1.30
CA PHE A 2 -7.05 18.72 0.40
C PHE A 2 -6.69 17.32 0.95
N CYS A 3 -6.23 17.24 2.20
CA CYS A 3 -5.89 15.95 2.79
C CYS A 3 -7.13 15.07 2.94
N PRO A 4 -7.19 13.88 2.29
CA PRO A 4 -8.37 13.01 2.37
C PRO A 4 -8.67 12.53 3.79
N ARG A 5 -7.64 12.24 4.58
CA ARG A 5 -7.79 11.85 5.97
C ARG A 5 -8.36 12.97 6.83
N TYR A 6 -7.87 14.21 6.67
CA TYR A 6 -8.43 15.38 7.34
C TYR A 6 -9.90 15.59 6.98
N LEU A 7 -10.24 15.47 5.70
CA LEU A 7 -11.61 15.62 5.23
C LEU A 7 -12.55 14.51 5.72
N LEU A 8 -12.01 13.35 6.06
CA LEU A 8 -12.75 12.26 6.71
C LEU A 8 -12.89 12.45 8.22
N GLY A 9 -12.26 13.48 8.81
CA GLY A 9 -12.37 13.78 10.25
C GLY A 9 -11.18 13.33 11.10
N TYR A 10 -10.11 12.86 10.46
CA TYR A 10 -8.88 12.53 11.19
C TYR A 10 -8.05 13.77 11.50
N GLU A 11 -7.42 13.78 12.68
CA GLU A 11 -6.55 14.87 13.13
C GLU A 11 -5.19 14.83 12.42
N VAL A 12 -5.18 15.07 11.11
CA VAL A 12 -3.95 15.16 10.33
C VAL A 12 -3.95 16.37 9.41
N MET A 13 -3.08 17.31 9.72
CA MET A 13 -2.89 18.54 8.92
C MET A 13 -1.42 18.59 8.47
N PRO A 14 -1.08 18.07 7.27
CA PRO A 14 0.32 17.95 6.81
C PRO A 14 1.11 19.24 6.85
N HIS A 15 0.48 20.38 6.55
CA HIS A 15 1.13 21.70 6.62
C HIS A 15 1.51 22.09 8.07
N LYS A 16 0.75 21.67 9.08
CA LYS A 16 1.11 21.90 10.48
C LYS A 16 2.22 20.96 10.93
N VAL A 17 2.17 19.69 10.51
CA VAL A 17 3.29 18.76 10.73
C VAL A 17 4.58 19.32 10.15
N MET A 18 4.58 19.78 8.90
CA MET A 18 5.74 20.37 8.27
C MET A 18 6.27 21.60 9.03
N ARG A 19 5.38 22.49 9.45
CA ARG A 19 5.76 23.68 10.21
C ARG A 19 6.30 23.33 11.60
N SER A 20 5.82 22.28 12.23
CA SER A 20 6.27 21.87 13.56
C SER A 20 7.66 21.23 13.56
N LEU A 21 8.16 20.70 12.44
CA LEU A 21 9.53 20.16 12.34
C LEU A 21 10.60 21.23 12.60
N GLY A 22 10.29 22.51 12.34
CA GLY A 22 11.18 23.63 12.68
C GLY A 22 11.14 24.06 14.15
N PHE A 23 10.15 23.55 14.94
CA PHE A 23 9.91 23.96 16.32
C PHE A 23 10.02 22.81 17.31
N THR A 24 10.61 21.69 16.92
CA THR A 24 10.73 20.46 17.75
C THR A 24 11.56 20.61 19.01
N LEU A 25 12.19 21.76 19.23
CA LEU A 25 12.93 22.04 20.44
C LEU A 25 12.10 22.10 21.73
N THR A 26 10.77 22.14 21.63
CA THR A 26 9.88 22.26 22.80
C THR A 26 9.23 20.95 23.22
N GLY A 27 9.42 19.84 22.52
CA GLY A 27 8.94 18.50 22.93
C GLY A 27 7.42 18.32 23.02
N GLU A 28 6.64 19.39 22.93
CA GLU A 28 5.17 19.38 23.21
C GLU A 28 4.30 19.50 21.95
N SER A 29 4.88 19.53 20.75
CA SER A 29 4.07 19.74 19.56
C SER A 29 3.33 18.47 19.14
N ILE A 30 2.09 18.31 19.62
CA ILE A 30 1.14 17.30 19.16
C ILE A 30 1.00 17.26 17.62
N TRP A 31 1.36 18.34 16.94
CA TRP A 31 1.27 18.41 15.48
C TRP A 31 2.19 17.42 14.76
N ASN A 32 3.38 17.16 15.31
CA ASN A 32 4.27 16.12 14.78
C ASN A 32 3.61 14.75 14.86
N GLN A 33 2.90 14.49 15.96
CA GLN A 33 2.27 13.21 16.22
C GLN A 33 1.10 12.94 15.27
N TRP A 34 0.45 13.97 14.74
CA TRP A 34 -0.59 13.82 13.72
C TRP A 34 -0.09 13.12 12.44
N ALA A 35 1.20 13.13 12.20
CA ALA A 35 1.80 12.38 11.10
C ALA A 35 1.45 10.88 11.15
N GLU A 36 1.22 10.30 12.34
CA GLU A 36 0.82 8.88 12.48
C GLU A 36 -0.43 8.56 11.64
N LEU A 37 -1.36 9.48 11.53
CA LEU A 37 -2.61 9.33 10.77
C LEU A 37 -2.45 9.61 9.27
N CYS A 38 -1.28 10.03 8.79
CA CYS A 38 -1.03 10.29 7.38
C CYS A 38 -1.01 8.99 6.57
N CYS A 39 -1.74 8.92 5.46
CA CYS A 39 -1.75 7.75 4.54
C CYS A 39 -0.74 7.85 3.40
N ALA A 40 0.17 8.82 3.43
CA ALA A 40 1.23 9.02 2.45
C ALA A 40 0.76 9.16 0.98
N CYS A 41 -0.48 9.63 0.74
CA CYS A 41 -1.05 9.75 -0.61
C CYS A 41 -0.40 10.84 -1.48
N GLY A 42 0.40 11.73 -0.93
CA GLY A 42 1.14 12.77 -1.66
C GLY A 42 0.34 13.99 -2.11
N LEU A 43 -0.99 14.03 -1.98
CA LEU A 43 -1.81 15.14 -2.49
C LEU A 43 -1.44 16.51 -1.88
N CYS A 44 -0.97 16.56 -0.65
CA CYS A 44 -0.53 17.78 0.00
C CYS A 44 0.73 18.38 -0.63
N THR A 45 1.65 17.55 -1.11
CA THR A 45 2.84 17.97 -1.85
C THR A 45 2.52 18.24 -3.33
N LEU A 46 1.88 17.26 -4.00
CA LEU A 46 1.68 17.30 -5.45
C LEU A 46 0.65 18.32 -5.91
N TYR A 47 -0.38 18.56 -5.12
CA TYR A 47 -1.53 19.34 -5.58
C TYR A 47 -1.84 20.56 -4.71
N ALA A 48 -1.75 20.43 -3.39
CA ALA A 48 -2.29 21.44 -2.48
C ALA A 48 -1.27 22.51 -2.05
N CYS A 49 0.03 22.29 -2.23
CA CYS A 49 1.05 23.24 -1.81
C CYS A 49 1.32 24.26 -2.91
N PRO A 50 1.01 25.56 -2.70
CA PRO A 50 1.28 26.61 -3.69
C PRO A 50 2.76 27.00 -3.76
N GLU A 51 3.55 26.68 -2.71
CA GLU A 51 4.96 27.05 -2.56
C GLU A 51 5.91 25.91 -2.95
N ASP A 52 5.40 24.85 -3.56
CA ASP A 52 6.16 23.63 -3.90
C ASP A 52 7.01 23.07 -2.73
N LEU A 53 6.53 23.25 -1.50
CA LEU A 53 7.08 22.63 -0.30
C LEU A 53 6.67 21.16 -0.22
N PHE A 54 7.24 20.42 0.72
CA PHE A 54 7.10 18.96 0.82
C PHE A 54 6.37 18.50 2.10
N PRO A 55 5.06 18.83 2.29
CA PRO A 55 4.34 18.46 3.51
C PRO A 55 4.19 16.95 3.71
N LYS A 56 4.11 16.16 2.64
CA LYS A 56 4.02 14.69 2.72
C LYS A 56 5.34 14.11 3.25
N GLU A 57 6.45 14.57 2.73
CA GLU A 57 7.79 14.15 3.11
C GLU A 57 8.08 14.54 4.59
N ALA A 58 7.58 15.68 5.02
CA ALA A 58 7.63 16.07 6.43
C ALA A 58 6.83 15.10 7.32
N CYS A 59 5.65 14.65 6.87
CA CYS A 59 4.89 13.62 7.59
C CYS A 59 5.64 12.28 7.63
N ASP A 60 6.30 11.88 6.54
CA ASP A 60 7.08 10.63 6.51
C ASP A 60 8.25 10.69 7.50
N LYS A 61 8.97 11.83 7.52
CA LYS A 61 10.05 12.05 8.47
C LYS A 61 9.55 12.00 9.91
N ALA A 62 8.47 12.71 10.24
CA ALA A 62 7.89 12.69 11.57
C ALA A 62 7.47 11.28 12.01
N LYS A 63 6.84 10.50 11.12
CA LYS A 63 6.52 9.09 11.37
C LYS A 63 7.76 8.24 11.66
N TYR A 64 8.80 8.42 10.88
CA TYR A 64 10.03 7.67 11.05
C TYR A 64 10.66 7.97 12.41
N ASP A 65 10.73 9.26 12.80
CA ASP A 65 11.32 9.69 14.06
C ASP A 65 10.47 9.17 15.25
N MET A 66 9.14 9.27 15.17
CA MET A 66 8.23 8.74 16.19
C MET A 66 8.40 7.24 16.40
N ARG A 67 8.55 6.47 15.31
CA ARG A 67 8.76 5.02 15.41
C ARG A 67 10.08 4.67 16.11
N LYS A 68 11.14 5.44 15.88
CA LYS A 68 12.42 5.26 16.57
C LYS A 68 12.31 5.53 18.07
N GLU A 69 11.50 6.52 18.44
CA GLU A 69 11.29 6.94 19.83
C GLU A 69 10.17 6.12 20.52
N GLY A 70 9.52 5.20 19.79
CA GLY A 70 8.41 4.40 20.33
C GLY A 70 7.13 5.21 20.58
N ILE A 71 7.04 6.42 20.03
CA ILE A 71 5.87 7.31 20.19
C ILE A 71 4.77 6.86 19.23
N LYS A 72 3.54 6.72 19.76
CA LYS A 72 2.33 6.45 18.99
C LYS A 72 1.28 7.51 19.30
N PHE A 73 0.64 8.03 18.26
CA PHE A 73 -0.50 8.92 18.39
C PHE A 73 -1.79 8.15 18.12
N THR A 74 -2.75 8.31 19.02
CA THR A 74 -4.12 7.84 18.83
C THR A 74 -5.06 9.02 18.96
N GLN A 75 -5.92 9.21 17.98
CA GLN A 75 -6.92 10.27 18.01
C GLN A 75 -7.93 10.02 19.13
N THR A 76 -8.13 11.03 19.97
CA THR A 76 -9.12 10.99 21.06
C THR A 76 -10.45 11.60 20.68
N LYS A 77 -10.44 12.53 19.72
CA LYS A 77 -11.67 13.19 19.24
C LYS A 77 -12.45 12.25 18.32
N PRO A 78 -13.80 12.34 18.34
CA PRO A 78 -14.63 11.59 17.40
C PRO A 78 -14.24 11.89 15.95
N VAL A 79 -14.27 10.85 15.09
CA VAL A 79 -14.08 11.01 13.64
C VAL A 79 -15.37 11.54 13.04
N VAL A 80 -15.38 12.83 12.70
CA VAL A 80 -16.54 13.51 12.11
C VAL A 80 -16.15 14.05 10.75
N VAL A 81 -16.88 13.65 9.72
CA VAL A 81 -16.62 14.06 8.34
C VAL A 81 -16.69 15.59 8.23
N HIS A 82 -15.66 16.18 7.61
CA HIS A 82 -15.59 17.63 7.42
C HIS A 82 -16.69 18.10 6.45
N PRO A 83 -17.44 19.19 6.75
CA PRO A 83 -18.52 19.67 5.89
C PRO A 83 -18.12 19.95 4.45
N MET A 84 -16.88 20.39 4.24
CA MET A 84 -16.33 20.70 2.90
C MET A 84 -15.74 19.49 2.17
N LYS A 85 -15.93 18.25 2.63
CA LYS A 85 -15.32 17.06 2.04
C LYS A 85 -15.64 16.92 0.54
N GLU A 86 -16.90 17.10 0.18
CA GLU A 86 -17.32 16.91 -1.21
C GLU A 86 -16.81 18.04 -2.14
N SER A 87 -16.73 19.27 -1.64
CA SER A 87 -16.24 20.41 -2.42
C SER A 87 -14.72 20.52 -2.52
N ARG A 88 -13.97 19.73 -1.71
CA ARG A 88 -12.49 19.71 -1.70
C ARG A 88 -11.89 18.44 -2.28
N ARG A 89 -12.66 17.72 -3.08
CA ARG A 89 -12.11 16.58 -3.85
C ARG A 89 -11.20 17.09 -4.95
N VAL A 90 -10.06 16.43 -5.11
CA VAL A 90 -9.14 16.73 -6.22
C VAL A 90 -9.70 16.11 -7.49
N PRO A 91 -9.99 16.90 -8.54
CA PRO A 91 -10.44 16.36 -9.82
C PRO A 91 -9.35 15.49 -10.45
N GLN A 92 -9.71 14.28 -10.87
CA GLN A 92 -8.76 13.33 -11.45
C GLN A 92 -8.05 13.90 -12.70
N SER A 93 -8.78 14.61 -13.55
CA SER A 93 -8.20 15.22 -14.76
C SER A 93 -7.11 16.24 -14.43
N GLN A 94 -7.29 17.04 -13.38
CA GLN A 94 -6.26 18.00 -12.94
C GLN A 94 -5.07 17.29 -12.29
N LEU A 95 -5.32 16.23 -11.52
CA LEU A 95 -4.26 15.43 -10.92
C LEU A 95 -3.40 14.74 -12.00
N ARG A 96 -4.03 14.15 -13.02
CA ARG A 96 -3.33 13.55 -14.17
C ARG A 96 -2.41 14.56 -14.87
N LYS A 97 -2.92 15.76 -15.14
CA LYS A 97 -2.11 16.85 -15.72
C LYS A 97 -0.93 17.26 -14.82
N ARG A 98 -1.19 17.40 -13.52
CA ARG A 98 -0.12 17.73 -12.56
C ARG A 98 0.96 16.64 -12.50
N LEU A 99 0.59 15.38 -12.64
CA LEU A 99 1.50 14.23 -12.71
C LEU A 99 2.12 14.03 -14.11
N LYS A 100 1.66 14.78 -15.13
CA LYS A 100 2.08 14.63 -16.54
C LYS A 100 1.83 13.22 -17.11
N VAL A 101 0.73 12.59 -16.67
CA VAL A 101 0.31 11.25 -17.13
C VAL A 101 -0.96 11.28 -17.98
N ASP A 102 -1.51 12.46 -18.24
CA ASP A 102 -2.70 12.66 -19.08
C ASP A 102 -2.51 12.15 -20.53
N GLN A 103 -1.29 12.20 -21.05
CA GLN A 103 -0.94 11.64 -22.36
C GLN A 103 -1.09 10.12 -22.46
N TYR A 104 -1.11 9.41 -21.32
CA TYR A 104 -1.30 7.96 -21.25
C TYR A 104 -2.75 7.54 -20.99
N ASP A 105 -3.67 8.52 -20.89
CA ASP A 105 -5.10 8.28 -20.71
C ASP A 105 -5.73 7.96 -22.06
N VAL A 106 -5.38 6.81 -22.59
CA VAL A 106 -5.85 6.30 -23.89
C VAL A 106 -6.78 5.10 -23.65
N GLU A 107 -7.63 4.83 -24.64
CA GLU A 107 -8.46 3.64 -24.63
C GLU A 107 -7.56 2.39 -24.70
N THR A 108 -7.75 1.50 -23.76
CA THR A 108 -7.00 0.23 -23.67
C THR A 108 -8.00 -0.92 -23.84
N PRO A 109 -8.19 -1.42 -25.07
CA PRO A 109 -9.08 -2.56 -25.30
C PRO A 109 -8.54 -3.80 -24.56
N PHE A 110 -9.45 -4.61 -24.05
CA PHE A 110 -9.09 -5.91 -23.49
C PHE A 110 -8.71 -6.87 -24.62
N GLU A 111 -7.53 -7.46 -24.54
CA GLU A 111 -7.13 -8.56 -25.41
C GLU A 111 -6.95 -9.82 -24.57
N GLU A 112 -7.63 -10.89 -24.96
CA GLU A 112 -7.46 -12.20 -24.35
C GLU A 112 -6.19 -12.85 -24.91
N ILE A 113 -5.26 -13.19 -23.99
CA ILE A 113 -4.02 -13.87 -24.36
C ILE A 113 -4.18 -15.33 -23.97
N ASP A 114 -4.28 -16.20 -24.97
CA ASP A 114 -4.30 -17.66 -24.78
C ASP A 114 -2.85 -18.19 -24.70
N PHE A 115 -2.25 -18.01 -23.53
CA PHE A 115 -0.90 -18.44 -23.24
C PHE A 115 -0.84 -19.25 -21.95
N VAL A 116 -0.43 -20.50 -22.06
CA VAL A 116 -0.15 -21.36 -20.91
C VAL A 116 1.33 -21.71 -20.90
N PRO A 117 2.10 -21.28 -19.89
CA PRO A 117 3.53 -21.57 -19.82
C PRO A 117 3.81 -23.07 -19.59
N GLU A 118 4.92 -23.55 -20.14
CA GLU A 118 5.36 -24.95 -19.95
C GLU A 118 5.83 -25.24 -18.52
N GLU A 119 6.33 -24.22 -17.83
CA GLU A 119 6.80 -24.32 -16.45
C GLU A 119 6.53 -23.01 -15.69
N VAL A 120 6.17 -23.12 -14.43
CA VAL A 120 5.97 -21.97 -13.53
C VAL A 120 6.76 -22.17 -12.24
N LYS A 121 7.27 -21.04 -11.74
CA LYS A 121 7.88 -20.94 -10.41
C LYS A 121 7.00 -20.07 -9.52
N ILE A 122 6.22 -20.69 -8.65
CA ILE A 122 5.27 -20.03 -7.78
C ILE A 122 5.95 -19.72 -6.45
N LYS A 123 6.13 -18.45 -6.13
CA LYS A 123 6.71 -18.03 -4.85
C LYS A 123 5.73 -18.24 -3.72
N LEU A 124 6.21 -18.72 -2.58
CA LEU A 124 5.42 -18.90 -1.36
C LEU A 124 5.21 -17.58 -0.61
N GLN A 125 5.97 -16.53 -0.93
CA GLN A 125 5.75 -15.17 -0.42
C GLN A 125 5.70 -14.18 -1.58
N GLN A 126 4.55 -13.53 -1.78
CA GLN A 126 4.29 -12.56 -2.84
C GLN A 126 3.68 -11.24 -2.28
N HIS A 127 3.66 -11.08 -0.96
CA HIS A 127 3.03 -9.94 -0.26
C HIS A 127 3.76 -9.63 1.07
N ILE A 128 3.38 -8.53 1.71
CA ILE A 128 3.83 -8.19 3.07
C ILE A 128 3.02 -9.01 4.05
N GLY A 129 3.62 -10.07 4.58
CA GLY A 129 2.96 -10.99 5.51
C GLY A 129 3.81 -12.22 5.70
N LYS A 130 3.27 -13.25 6.33
CA LYS A 130 3.95 -14.52 6.51
C LYS A 130 4.02 -15.29 5.20
N PRO A 131 5.15 -15.92 4.87
CA PRO A 131 5.22 -16.83 3.74
C PRO A 131 4.30 -18.03 3.96
N ALA A 132 3.68 -18.53 2.89
CA ALA A 132 2.93 -19.76 2.92
C ALA A 132 3.86 -20.98 3.09
N LYS A 133 3.36 -22.02 3.73
CA LYS A 133 4.03 -23.33 3.82
C LYS A 133 3.52 -24.22 2.70
N SER A 134 4.39 -24.91 1.97
CA SER A 134 3.96 -25.85 0.94
C SER A 134 3.11 -26.97 1.55
N VAL A 135 2.02 -27.34 0.86
CA VAL A 135 1.19 -28.50 1.17
C VAL A 135 1.30 -29.59 0.12
N VAL A 136 2.20 -29.42 -0.85
CA VAL A 136 2.49 -30.39 -1.92
C VAL A 136 3.95 -30.80 -1.89
N ASN A 137 4.23 -31.98 -2.47
CA ASN A 137 5.57 -32.56 -2.58
C ASN A 137 5.99 -32.67 -4.02
N ALA A 138 7.31 -32.76 -4.27
CA ALA A 138 7.82 -33.08 -5.59
C ALA A 138 7.29 -34.45 -6.05
N GLY A 139 6.73 -34.48 -7.25
CA GLY A 139 6.05 -35.65 -7.81
C GLY A 139 4.53 -35.56 -7.83
N ASP A 140 3.91 -34.72 -7.02
CA ASP A 140 2.46 -34.53 -6.97
C ASP A 140 1.93 -33.91 -8.27
N TYR A 141 0.68 -34.23 -8.64
CA TYR A 141 -0.05 -33.58 -9.71
C TYR A 141 -1.04 -32.58 -9.15
N VAL A 142 -1.05 -31.38 -9.74
CA VAL A 142 -1.95 -30.29 -9.34
C VAL A 142 -2.69 -29.73 -10.55
N LYS A 143 -3.88 -29.20 -10.30
CA LYS A 143 -4.68 -28.47 -11.28
C LYS A 143 -4.61 -26.97 -11.01
N THR A 144 -4.87 -26.19 -12.04
CA THR A 144 -5.06 -24.74 -11.91
C THR A 144 -6.11 -24.44 -10.83
N GLY A 145 -5.75 -23.60 -9.88
CA GLY A 145 -6.59 -23.27 -8.73
C GLY A 145 -6.40 -24.12 -7.49
N ASP A 146 -5.72 -25.27 -7.58
CA ASP A 146 -5.43 -26.08 -6.40
C ASP A 146 -4.54 -25.32 -5.41
N VAL A 147 -4.82 -25.47 -4.12
CA VAL A 147 -4.01 -24.88 -3.05
C VAL A 147 -2.69 -25.65 -2.97
N VAL A 148 -1.58 -24.93 -3.15
CA VAL A 148 -0.22 -25.48 -3.08
C VAL A 148 0.58 -24.93 -1.90
N GLY A 149 0.08 -23.87 -1.25
CA GLY A 149 0.67 -23.31 -0.04
C GLY A 149 -0.40 -22.70 0.88
N VAL A 150 -0.22 -22.88 2.17
CA VAL A 150 -1.15 -22.41 3.22
C VAL A 150 -0.41 -21.56 4.24
N VAL A 151 -1.14 -20.68 4.93
CA VAL A 151 -0.70 -19.95 6.12
C VAL A 151 -1.54 -20.37 7.31
N ASP A 152 -0.99 -20.26 8.50
CA ASP A 152 -1.69 -20.57 9.73
C ASP A 152 -2.82 -19.54 9.97
N GLU A 153 -3.94 -19.95 10.55
CA GLU A 153 -5.17 -19.12 10.71
C GLU A 153 -4.93 -17.80 11.45
N ASN A 154 -3.95 -17.76 12.35
CA ASN A 154 -3.61 -16.57 13.13
C ASN A 154 -2.55 -15.68 12.48
N ASP A 155 -2.01 -16.08 11.33
CA ASP A 155 -0.99 -15.34 10.60
C ASP A 155 -1.62 -14.46 9.52
N LEU A 156 -1.09 -13.24 9.35
CA LEU A 156 -1.45 -12.39 8.23
C LEU A 156 -0.80 -12.93 6.95
N GLY A 157 -1.60 -13.56 6.09
CA GLY A 157 -1.14 -14.13 4.84
C GLY A 157 -2.30 -14.60 3.96
N VAL A 158 -1.97 -15.17 2.81
CA VAL A 158 -2.95 -15.74 1.86
C VAL A 158 -2.48 -17.09 1.37
N PHE A 159 -3.42 -17.95 0.99
CA PHE A 159 -3.11 -19.21 0.36
C PHE A 159 -2.53 -19.00 -1.04
N VAL A 160 -1.65 -19.90 -1.42
CA VAL A 160 -0.99 -19.88 -2.73
C VAL A 160 -1.58 -21.02 -3.58
N HIS A 161 -1.93 -20.68 -4.83
CA HIS A 161 -2.62 -21.61 -5.72
C HIS A 161 -1.76 -21.91 -6.96
N SER A 162 -1.95 -23.08 -7.54
CA SER A 162 -1.34 -23.41 -8.82
C SER A 162 -1.95 -22.58 -9.95
N SER A 163 -1.12 -22.06 -10.82
CA SER A 163 -1.54 -21.32 -12.02
C SER A 163 -1.62 -22.17 -13.28
N ILE A 164 -1.13 -23.40 -13.24
CA ILE A 164 -1.20 -24.34 -14.37
C ILE A 164 -1.56 -25.75 -13.89
N ASN A 165 -2.07 -26.59 -14.81
CA ASN A 165 -2.15 -28.03 -14.60
C ASN A 165 -0.78 -28.63 -14.83
N GLY A 166 -0.29 -29.45 -13.91
CA GLY A 166 1.03 -30.02 -14.10
C GLY A 166 1.55 -30.82 -12.91
N LYS A 167 2.79 -31.26 -13.07
CA LYS A 167 3.52 -32.02 -12.06
C LYS A 167 4.44 -31.10 -11.26
N VAL A 168 4.39 -31.17 -9.96
CA VAL A 168 5.34 -30.50 -9.06
C VAL A 168 6.70 -31.16 -9.24
N VAL A 169 7.70 -30.38 -9.70
CA VAL A 169 9.05 -30.88 -9.96
C VAL A 169 10.03 -30.50 -8.85
N GLU A 170 9.75 -29.46 -8.14
CA GLU A 170 10.62 -28.97 -7.03
C GLU A 170 9.79 -28.21 -6.00
N VAL A 171 10.10 -28.42 -4.73
CA VAL A 171 9.55 -27.69 -3.59
C VAL A 171 10.71 -27.20 -2.72
N THR A 172 10.73 -25.92 -2.45
CA THR A 172 11.68 -25.26 -1.54
C THR A 172 10.90 -24.45 -0.48
N ASN A 173 11.62 -23.86 0.46
CA ASN A 173 11.00 -22.92 1.44
C ASN A 173 10.59 -21.57 0.81
N GLU A 174 11.01 -21.28 -0.42
CA GLU A 174 10.74 -20.00 -1.09
C GLU A 174 9.75 -20.14 -2.24
N PHE A 175 9.73 -21.27 -2.92
CA PHE A 175 8.90 -21.48 -4.12
C PHE A 175 8.58 -22.94 -4.38
N ILE A 176 7.57 -23.14 -5.22
CA ILE A 176 7.17 -24.41 -5.81
C ILE A 176 7.32 -24.28 -7.32
N ARG A 177 7.97 -25.26 -7.97
CA ARG A 177 8.10 -25.31 -9.42
C ARG A 177 7.21 -26.41 -9.97
N ILE A 178 6.36 -26.04 -10.94
CA ILE A 178 5.38 -26.93 -11.57
C ILE A 178 5.63 -26.92 -13.05
N LYS A 179 5.72 -28.10 -13.65
CA LYS A 179 5.86 -28.30 -15.09
C LYS A 179 4.56 -28.84 -15.66
N LYS A 180 4.09 -28.20 -16.74
CA LYS A 180 2.89 -28.61 -17.46
C LYS A 180 2.96 -30.09 -17.84
N SER A 181 1.85 -30.82 -17.64
CA SER A 181 1.71 -32.23 -18.01
C SER A 181 1.00 -32.38 -19.33
#